data_0c0747b63c40a5623f832bfde13e509d
#
_entry.id   0c0747b63c40a5623f832bfde13e509d
#
_cell.length_a   1.000
_cell.length_b   1.000
_cell.length_c   1.000
_cell.angle_alpha   90.00
_cell.angle_beta   90.00
_cell.angle_gamma   90.00
#
_symmetry.space_group_name_H-M   'P 1'
#
loop_
_entity.id
_entity.type
_entity.pdbx_description
1 polymer ?
#
loop_
_entity_poly.entity_id
_entity_poly.type
_entity_poly.pdbx_seq_one_letter_code
_entity_poly.pdbx_strand_id
1 'polypeptide(L)'
;MRRSYLDQYGEGEEQRNRIIIRSILAVVILTVTSSLLWYLLKNHHQEGLVKTFVTSVKSGDFKAAYRNWGCTDEKPCSGYDFNKFMSDWSPASTVSSGAPDLSILGLTDSQSCNNGVLLTLAVNGNRVEKLWVDKSSDEINFSPYPICPHKNPWAIMLHRTIGKLRKPLL
;
A
#
# COMPACT_ATOMS: atom_id res chain seq x y z
N MET A 1 -22.18 0.40 66.43
CA MET A 1 -22.70 0.58 65.07
C MET A 1 -22.71 -0.79 64.38
N ARG A 2 -23.88 -1.36 64.12
CA ARG A 2 -23.99 -2.67 63.42
C ARG A 2 -23.83 -2.40 61.95
N ARG A 3 -22.73 -2.91 61.33
CA ARG A 3 -22.61 -2.96 59.86
C ARG A 3 -23.74 -3.85 59.35
N SER A 4 -24.52 -3.33 58.42
CA SER A 4 -25.61 -4.04 57.79
C SER A 4 -25.05 -5.25 57.02
N TYR A 5 -25.69 -6.42 57.19
CA TYR A 5 -25.35 -7.67 56.46
C TYR A 5 -25.39 -7.47 54.92
N LEU A 6 -26.12 -6.47 54.45
CA LEU A 6 -26.27 -6.12 53.03
C LEU A 6 -25.07 -5.37 52.46
N ASP A 7 -24.25 -4.67 53.28
CA ASP A 7 -23.04 -3.96 52.80
C ASP A 7 -21.95 -4.93 52.36
N GLN A 8 -21.93 -6.14 52.87
CA GLN A 8 -20.93 -7.14 52.57
C GLN A 8 -21.20 -7.90 51.23
N TYR A 9 -22.43 -7.84 50.72
CA TYR A 9 -22.86 -8.57 49.53
C TYR A 9 -22.57 -7.80 48.23
N GLY A 10 -22.32 -6.48 48.26
CA GLY A 10 -22.14 -5.62 47.09
C GLY A 10 -20.69 -5.38 46.69
N GLU A 11 -19.74 -5.35 47.64
CA GLU A 11 -18.37 -4.92 47.39
C GLU A 11 -17.59 -5.89 46.46
N GLY A 12 -17.82 -7.19 46.54
CA GLY A 12 -17.16 -8.20 45.72
C GLY A 12 -17.68 -8.24 44.27
N GLU A 13 -18.95 -7.95 44.05
CA GLU A 13 -19.55 -7.95 42.71
C GLU A 13 -19.13 -6.73 41.89
N GLU A 14 -19.03 -5.55 42.50
CA GLU A 14 -18.57 -4.36 41.83
C GLU A 14 -17.10 -4.47 41.35
N GLN A 15 -16.23 -5.02 42.19
CA GLN A 15 -14.83 -5.24 41.79
C GLN A 15 -14.71 -6.23 40.64
N ARG A 16 -15.44 -7.34 40.68
CA ARG A 16 -15.48 -8.33 39.61
C ARG A 16 -16.01 -7.77 38.31
N ASN A 17 -17.08 -7.00 38.35
CA ASN A 17 -17.66 -6.35 37.19
C ASN A 17 -16.67 -5.32 36.57
N ARG A 18 -15.97 -4.52 37.37
CA ARG A 18 -14.96 -3.59 36.91
C ARG A 18 -13.80 -4.31 36.22
N ILE A 19 -13.34 -5.44 36.75
CA ILE A 19 -12.29 -6.27 36.14
C ILE A 19 -12.80 -6.86 34.83
N ILE A 20 -13.99 -7.40 34.77
CA ILE A 20 -14.58 -7.96 33.56
C ILE A 20 -14.70 -6.88 32.46
N ILE A 21 -15.26 -5.72 32.80
CA ILE A 21 -15.42 -4.62 31.85
C ILE A 21 -14.06 -4.13 31.33
N ARG A 22 -13.06 -3.99 32.20
CA ARG A 22 -11.70 -3.59 31.79
C ARG A 22 -11.06 -4.65 30.89
N SER A 23 -11.23 -5.92 31.19
CA SER A 23 -10.72 -7.03 30.36
C SER A 23 -11.37 -7.06 28.98
N ILE A 24 -12.68 -6.90 28.91
CA ILE A 24 -13.41 -6.81 27.64
C ILE A 24 -12.92 -5.59 26.82
N LEU A 25 -12.80 -4.43 27.46
CA LEU A 25 -12.32 -3.21 26.82
C LEU A 25 -10.88 -3.40 26.27
N ALA A 26 -9.99 -4.02 27.04
CA ALA A 26 -8.62 -4.31 26.62
C ALA A 26 -8.61 -5.24 25.39
N VAL A 27 -9.41 -6.29 25.37
CA VAL A 27 -9.53 -7.22 24.23
C VAL A 27 -10.06 -6.48 22.99
N VAL A 28 -11.08 -5.63 23.14
CA VAL A 28 -11.62 -4.84 22.03
C VAL A 28 -10.54 -3.89 21.47
N ILE A 29 -9.82 -3.19 22.32
CA ILE A 29 -8.74 -2.28 21.89
C ILE A 29 -7.66 -3.08 21.15
N LEU A 30 -7.21 -4.21 21.67
CA LEU A 30 -6.19 -5.05 21.04
C LEU A 30 -6.65 -5.58 19.68
N THR A 31 -7.88 -6.03 19.54
CA THR A 31 -8.41 -6.52 18.27
C THR A 31 -8.53 -5.42 17.22
N VAL A 32 -8.98 -4.23 17.61
CA VAL A 32 -9.10 -3.08 16.73
C VAL A 32 -7.71 -2.60 16.27
N THR A 33 -6.77 -2.47 17.21
CA THR A 33 -5.40 -2.02 16.88
C THR A 33 -4.66 -3.03 16.00
N SER A 34 -4.78 -4.33 16.29
CA SER A 34 -4.18 -5.40 15.47
C SER A 34 -4.76 -5.42 14.06
N SER A 35 -6.07 -5.30 13.93
CA SER A 35 -6.75 -5.25 12.62
C SER A 35 -6.33 -4.02 11.82
N LEU A 36 -6.22 -2.87 12.46
CA LEU A 36 -5.77 -1.64 11.83
C LEU A 36 -4.32 -1.74 11.37
N LEU A 37 -3.43 -2.24 12.22
CA LEU A 37 -2.02 -2.44 11.91
C LEU A 37 -1.84 -3.40 10.72
N TRP A 38 -2.54 -4.54 10.74
CA TRP A 38 -2.53 -5.50 9.64
C TRP A 38 -3.03 -4.85 8.33
N TYR A 39 -4.09 -4.05 8.39
CA TYR A 39 -4.62 -3.33 7.22
C TYR A 39 -3.61 -2.33 6.64
N LEU A 40 -2.87 -1.61 7.50
CA LEU A 40 -1.87 -0.64 7.07
C LEU A 40 -0.62 -1.30 6.48
N LEU A 41 -0.24 -2.47 7.00
CA LEU A 41 1.01 -3.14 6.62
C LEU A 41 0.84 -4.15 5.47
N LYS A 42 -0.38 -4.53 5.13
CA LYS A 42 -0.64 -5.63 4.17
C LYS A 42 -0.04 -5.43 2.76
N ASN A 43 0.19 -4.19 2.33
CA ASN A 43 0.78 -3.86 1.02
C ASN A 43 2.21 -3.33 1.14
N HIS A 44 2.77 -3.29 2.35
CA HIS A 44 4.06 -2.65 2.61
C HIS A 44 5.19 -3.25 1.76
N HIS A 45 5.18 -4.56 1.56
CA HIS A 45 6.18 -5.25 0.74
C HIS A 45 6.13 -4.76 -0.72
N GLN A 46 4.96 -4.79 -1.36
CA GLN A 46 4.78 -4.38 -2.75
C GLN A 46 5.01 -2.88 -2.95
N GLU A 47 4.61 -2.07 -1.97
CA GLU A 47 4.94 -0.64 -1.97
C GLU A 47 6.46 -0.42 -1.88
N GLY A 48 7.17 -1.26 -1.12
CA GLY A 48 8.63 -1.26 -1.03
C GLY A 48 9.30 -1.56 -2.36
N LEU A 49 8.83 -2.55 -3.10
CA LEU A 49 9.33 -2.88 -4.44
C LEU A 49 9.20 -1.71 -5.40
N VAL A 50 8.01 -1.08 -5.44
CA VAL A 50 7.80 0.07 -6.33
C VAL A 50 8.58 1.30 -5.87
N LYS A 51 8.77 1.52 -4.57
CA LYS A 51 9.66 2.59 -4.08
C LYS A 51 11.11 2.36 -4.50
N THR A 52 11.60 1.13 -4.43
CA THR A 52 12.93 0.77 -4.92
C THR A 52 13.05 1.01 -6.42
N PHE A 53 12.05 0.59 -7.19
CA PHE A 53 11.95 0.89 -8.62
C PHE A 53 12.04 2.40 -8.90
N VAL A 54 11.20 3.21 -8.24
CA VAL A 54 11.19 4.67 -8.38
C VAL A 54 12.55 5.28 -8.01
N THR A 55 13.17 4.79 -6.95
CA THR A 55 14.49 5.26 -6.52
C THR A 55 15.56 4.95 -7.58
N SER A 56 15.54 3.73 -8.14
CA SER A 56 16.46 3.34 -9.22
C SER A 56 16.28 4.21 -10.47
N VAL A 57 15.04 4.49 -10.85
CA VAL A 57 14.76 5.42 -11.99
C VAL A 57 15.28 6.83 -11.68
N LYS A 58 15.01 7.36 -10.47
CA LYS A 58 15.48 8.69 -10.06
C LYS A 58 16.99 8.80 -10.01
N SER A 59 17.70 7.76 -9.62
CA SER A 59 19.16 7.72 -9.58
C SER A 59 19.80 7.48 -10.96
N GLY A 60 19.00 7.21 -11.99
CA GLY A 60 19.49 6.89 -13.34
C GLY A 60 19.99 5.45 -13.49
N ASP A 61 19.82 4.60 -12.48
CA ASP A 61 20.14 3.17 -12.56
C ASP A 61 18.99 2.40 -13.24
N PHE A 62 18.85 2.60 -14.55
CA PHE A 62 17.79 1.98 -15.32
C PHE A 62 17.93 0.46 -15.42
N LYS A 63 19.15 -0.08 -15.29
CA LYS A 63 19.35 -1.53 -15.27
C LYS A 63 18.80 -2.16 -13.98
N ALA A 64 19.03 -1.52 -12.83
CA ALA A 64 18.42 -1.93 -11.58
C ALA A 64 16.90 -1.79 -11.61
N ALA A 65 16.38 -0.69 -12.17
CA ALA A 65 14.96 -0.47 -12.36
C ALA A 65 14.31 -1.56 -13.24
N TYR A 66 14.97 -1.94 -14.35
CA TYR A 66 14.50 -2.99 -15.25
C TYR A 66 14.51 -4.38 -14.60
N ARG A 67 15.46 -4.64 -13.71
CA ARG A 67 15.46 -5.88 -12.88
C ARG A 67 14.29 -5.92 -11.91
N ASN A 68 13.91 -4.78 -11.32
CA ASN A 68 12.72 -4.70 -10.48
C ASN A 68 11.43 -4.97 -11.25
N TRP A 69 11.46 -4.81 -12.58
CA TRP A 69 10.38 -5.19 -13.49
C TRP A 69 10.31 -6.70 -13.75
N GLY A 70 11.23 -7.48 -13.21
CA GLY A 70 11.36 -8.93 -13.45
C GLY A 70 12.12 -9.27 -14.72
N CYS A 71 12.76 -8.30 -15.35
CA CYS A 71 13.43 -8.44 -16.65
C CYS A 71 14.96 -8.23 -16.51
N THR A 72 15.73 -8.92 -17.31
CA THR A 72 17.18 -8.72 -17.40
C THR A 72 17.63 -8.63 -18.85
N ASP A 73 18.86 -8.18 -19.09
CA ASP A 73 19.46 -8.20 -20.43
C ASP A 73 19.50 -9.62 -21.00
N GLU A 74 19.66 -10.65 -20.15
CA GLU A 74 19.72 -12.07 -20.52
C GLU A 74 18.33 -12.69 -20.70
N LYS A 75 17.34 -12.18 -19.95
CA LYS A 75 15.95 -12.62 -19.98
C LYS A 75 15.05 -11.38 -20.13
N PRO A 76 14.93 -10.83 -21.33
CA PRO A 76 14.07 -9.67 -21.56
C PRO A 76 12.60 -10.05 -21.40
N CYS A 77 11.79 -9.11 -20.93
CA CYS A 77 10.34 -9.30 -20.88
C CYS A 77 9.76 -9.35 -22.29
N SER A 78 8.79 -10.24 -22.48
CA SER A 78 8.09 -10.38 -23.76
C SER A 78 7.37 -9.07 -24.11
N GLY A 79 7.74 -8.46 -25.25
CA GLY A 79 7.13 -7.23 -25.74
C GLY A 79 7.52 -5.95 -25.00
N TYR A 80 8.46 -6.04 -24.03
CA TYR A 80 8.94 -4.89 -23.27
C TYR A 80 10.45 -5.02 -23.01
N ASP A 81 11.22 -4.79 -24.08
CA ASP A 81 12.68 -4.83 -24.04
C ASP A 81 13.27 -3.61 -23.30
N PHE A 82 14.58 -3.64 -23.04
CA PHE A 82 15.27 -2.58 -22.32
C PHE A 82 15.22 -1.23 -23.06
N ASN A 83 15.23 -1.22 -24.40
CA ASN A 83 15.15 0.01 -25.17
C ASN A 83 13.79 0.69 -25.01
N LYS A 84 12.71 -0.12 -25.03
CA LYS A 84 11.36 0.37 -24.78
C LYS A 84 11.20 0.84 -23.34
N PHE A 85 11.76 0.11 -22.37
CA PHE A 85 11.82 0.54 -20.97
C PHE A 85 12.51 1.91 -20.84
N MET A 86 13.66 2.09 -21.49
CA MET A 86 14.39 3.35 -21.50
C MET A 86 13.58 4.48 -22.15
N SER A 87 12.81 4.20 -23.21
CA SER A 87 11.95 5.21 -23.84
C SER A 87 10.84 5.70 -22.94
N ASP A 88 10.33 4.83 -22.04
CA ASP A 88 9.22 5.14 -21.16
C ASP A 88 9.67 5.83 -19.86
N TRP A 89 10.85 5.47 -19.34
CA TRP A 89 11.31 5.88 -18.01
C TRP A 89 12.53 6.79 -17.98
N SER A 90 13.26 6.98 -19.10
CA SER A 90 14.42 7.86 -19.12
C SER A 90 14.03 9.32 -19.38
N PRO A 91 14.58 10.28 -18.62
CA PRO A 91 14.39 11.70 -18.89
C PRO A 91 15.03 12.18 -20.19
N ALA A 92 16.00 11.42 -20.71
CA ALA A 92 16.66 11.72 -22.00
C ALA A 92 15.79 11.49 -23.23
N SER A 93 14.61 10.89 -23.09
CA SER A 93 13.61 10.78 -24.15
C SER A 93 12.91 12.12 -24.40
N THR A 94 13.68 13.18 -24.61
CA THR A 94 13.23 14.55 -24.92
C THR A 94 12.38 14.66 -26.18
N VAL A 95 12.24 13.58 -26.94
CA VAL A 95 11.47 13.51 -28.18
C VAL A 95 10.04 13.00 -27.94
N SER A 96 9.77 12.30 -26.87
CA SER A 96 8.41 11.89 -26.50
C SER A 96 7.87 12.82 -25.42
N SER A 97 6.76 13.46 -25.72
CA SER A 97 5.96 14.30 -24.81
C SER A 97 5.49 13.58 -23.53
N GLY A 98 6.10 12.48 -23.15
CA GLY A 98 5.74 11.57 -22.09
C GLY A 98 6.86 11.17 -21.13
N ALA A 99 8.08 11.72 -21.28
CA ALA A 99 9.15 11.42 -20.33
C ALA A 99 8.75 11.75 -18.88
N PRO A 100 9.10 10.90 -17.91
CA PRO A 100 8.74 11.15 -16.52
C PRO A 100 9.48 12.38 -15.98
N ASP A 101 8.76 13.23 -15.29
CA ASP A 101 9.38 14.24 -14.43
C ASP A 101 9.86 13.56 -13.14
N LEU A 102 11.16 13.30 -13.08
CA LEU A 102 11.77 12.59 -11.96
C LEU A 102 11.62 13.34 -10.62
N SER A 103 11.36 14.65 -10.65
CA SER A 103 11.14 15.43 -9.43
C SER A 103 9.84 15.07 -8.74
N ILE A 104 8.80 14.74 -9.52
CA ILE A 104 7.47 14.39 -9.03
C ILE A 104 7.16 12.90 -9.15
N LEU A 105 8.06 12.10 -9.73
CA LEU A 105 7.87 10.65 -9.80
C LEU A 105 7.77 10.06 -8.41
N GLY A 106 6.65 9.48 -8.08
CA GLY A 106 6.44 8.89 -6.76
C GLY A 106 5.14 8.11 -6.63
N LEU A 107 5.10 7.25 -5.62
CA LEU A 107 3.92 6.46 -5.29
C LEU A 107 2.88 7.35 -4.59
N THR A 108 1.68 7.40 -5.14
CA THR A 108 0.57 8.23 -4.61
C THR A 108 -0.56 7.40 -3.99
N ASP A 109 -0.79 6.19 -4.47
CA ASP A 109 -1.85 5.32 -3.95
C ASP A 109 -1.50 3.84 -4.11
N SER A 110 -2.06 3.01 -3.23
CA SER A 110 -1.89 1.55 -3.27
C SER A 110 -3.19 0.85 -2.93
N GLN A 111 -3.64 -0.03 -3.80
CA GLN A 111 -4.87 -0.80 -3.64
C GLN A 111 -4.58 -2.29 -3.68
N SER A 112 -4.88 -3.00 -2.59
CA SER A 112 -4.80 -4.46 -2.59
C SER A 112 -5.93 -5.04 -3.44
N CYS A 113 -5.58 -5.79 -4.45
CA CYS A 113 -6.47 -6.60 -5.26
C CYS A 113 -6.33 -8.09 -4.86
N ASN A 114 -7.05 -8.99 -5.52
CA ASN A 114 -7.02 -10.40 -5.14
C ASN A 114 -5.60 -10.99 -5.24
N ASN A 115 -5.05 -11.04 -6.44
CA ASN A 115 -3.76 -11.67 -6.74
C ASN A 115 -2.58 -10.69 -6.76
N GLY A 116 -2.82 -9.40 -6.57
CA GLY A 116 -1.77 -8.39 -6.66
C GLY A 116 -2.13 -7.09 -5.95
N VAL A 117 -1.29 -6.12 -6.16
CA VAL A 117 -1.48 -4.75 -5.67
C VAL A 117 -1.43 -3.79 -6.85
N LEU A 118 -2.46 -2.98 -6.97
CA LEU A 118 -2.51 -1.87 -7.91
C LEU A 118 -1.89 -0.64 -7.26
N LEU A 119 -0.81 -0.15 -7.82
CA LEU A 119 -0.09 1.02 -7.33
C LEU A 119 -0.19 2.15 -8.35
N THR A 120 -0.44 3.35 -7.86
CA THR A 120 -0.57 4.55 -8.69
C THR A 120 0.66 5.42 -8.48
N LEU A 121 1.37 5.72 -9.58
CA LEU A 121 2.50 6.63 -9.59
C LEU A 121 2.09 7.97 -10.20
N ALA A 122 2.51 9.08 -9.58
CA ALA A 122 2.59 10.35 -10.26
C ALA A 122 3.85 10.33 -11.13
N VAL A 123 3.73 10.63 -12.42
CA VAL A 123 4.84 10.61 -13.39
C VAL A 123 5.15 12.01 -13.87
N ASN A 124 4.14 12.75 -14.28
CA ASN A 124 4.22 14.16 -14.68
C ASN A 124 2.99 14.85 -14.10
N GLY A 125 3.00 16.13 -13.88
CA GLY A 125 1.98 16.90 -13.15
C GLY A 125 0.53 16.41 -13.27
N ASN A 126 0.08 16.04 -14.48
CA ASN A 126 -1.27 15.52 -14.74
C ASN A 126 -1.27 14.04 -15.17
N ARG A 127 -0.10 13.42 -15.37
CA ARG A 127 0.01 12.02 -15.79
C ARG A 127 0.23 11.13 -14.58
N VAL A 128 -0.61 10.12 -14.49
CA VAL A 128 -0.47 9.04 -13.51
C VAL A 128 -0.36 7.71 -14.23
N GLU A 129 0.60 6.91 -13.83
CA GLU A 129 0.74 5.54 -14.31
C GLU A 129 0.30 4.56 -13.24
N LYS A 130 -0.33 3.47 -13.67
CA LYS A 130 -0.78 2.41 -12.79
C LYS A 130 0.06 1.17 -13.01
N LEU A 131 0.71 0.77 -11.93
CA LEU A 131 1.51 -0.43 -11.89
C LEU A 131 0.76 -1.55 -11.17
N TRP A 132 0.99 -2.74 -11.62
CA TRP A 132 0.54 -3.96 -11.00
C TRP A 132 1.73 -4.71 -10.44
N VAL A 133 1.67 -5.06 -9.17
CA VAL A 133 2.65 -5.96 -8.55
C VAL A 133 1.92 -7.26 -8.21
N ASP A 134 2.36 -8.35 -8.83
CA ASP A 134 1.85 -9.66 -8.51
C ASP A 134 2.37 -10.12 -7.14
N LYS A 135 1.50 -10.67 -6.29
CA LYS A 135 1.86 -11.12 -4.95
C LYS A 135 2.64 -12.43 -4.93
N SER A 136 2.61 -13.18 -6.01
CA SER A 136 3.27 -14.49 -6.09
C SER A 136 4.68 -14.42 -6.68
N SER A 137 4.90 -13.52 -7.65
CA SER A 137 6.19 -13.37 -8.33
C SER A 137 6.96 -12.11 -7.95
N ASP A 138 6.31 -11.15 -7.27
CA ASP A 138 6.84 -9.83 -6.94
C ASP A 138 7.25 -9.01 -8.19
N GLU A 139 6.80 -9.41 -9.37
CA GLU A 139 7.07 -8.71 -10.63
C GLU A 139 6.21 -7.47 -10.77
N ILE A 140 6.83 -6.39 -11.23
CA ILE A 140 6.16 -5.12 -11.52
C ILE A 140 5.78 -5.12 -13.00
N ASN A 141 4.53 -4.76 -13.31
CA ASN A 141 4.03 -4.62 -14.66
C ASN A 141 3.12 -3.40 -14.79
N PHE A 142 2.84 -2.94 -16.00
CA PHE A 142 1.75 -2.02 -16.21
C PHE A 142 0.43 -2.66 -15.84
N SER A 143 -0.43 -1.91 -15.15
CA SER A 143 -1.72 -2.48 -14.76
C SER A 143 -2.65 -2.63 -15.95
N PRO A 144 -3.19 -3.84 -16.19
CA PRO A 144 -4.24 -4.04 -17.19
C PRO A 144 -5.60 -3.48 -16.73
N TYR A 145 -5.71 -3.08 -15.47
CA TYR A 145 -6.96 -2.64 -14.87
C TYR A 145 -6.87 -1.19 -14.39
N PRO A 146 -7.87 -0.35 -14.70
CA PRO A 146 -7.95 1.01 -14.16
C PRO A 146 -8.30 1.03 -12.67
N ILE A 147 -9.00 0.00 -12.18
CA ILE A 147 -9.44 -0.19 -10.79
C ILE A 147 -9.39 -1.69 -10.48
N CYS A 148 -9.14 -2.07 -9.22
CA CYS A 148 -9.19 -3.47 -8.83
C CYS A 148 -10.52 -4.13 -9.23
N PRO A 149 -10.51 -5.21 -10.02
CA PRO A 149 -11.71 -5.96 -10.30
C PRO A 149 -12.29 -6.55 -8.99
N HIS A 150 -13.60 -6.64 -8.91
CA HIS A 150 -14.33 -7.26 -7.78
C HIS A 150 -14.22 -6.58 -6.39
N LYS A 151 -13.92 -5.30 -6.30
CA LYS A 151 -14.07 -4.61 -5.01
C LYS A 151 -15.53 -4.27 -4.72
N ASN A 152 -15.96 -4.63 -3.51
CA ASN A 152 -17.23 -4.21 -2.95
C ASN A 152 -17.28 -2.65 -2.91
N PRO A 153 -18.37 -1.99 -3.35
CA PRO A 153 -18.46 -0.52 -3.40
C PRO A 153 -18.14 0.16 -2.06
N TRP A 154 -18.46 -0.48 -0.95
CA TRP A 154 -18.08 -0.01 0.39
C TRP A 154 -16.57 0.02 0.64
N ALA A 155 -15.83 -0.94 0.09
CA ALA A 155 -14.37 -0.96 0.22
C ALA A 155 -13.72 0.16 -0.60
N ILE A 156 -14.30 0.53 -1.74
CA ILE A 156 -13.84 1.65 -2.57
C ILE A 156 -14.07 2.98 -1.84
N MET A 157 -15.25 3.15 -1.21
CA MET A 157 -15.58 4.35 -0.45
C MET A 157 -14.66 4.53 0.77
N LEU A 158 -14.42 3.46 1.53
CA LEU A 158 -13.53 3.46 2.68
C LEU A 158 -12.08 3.77 2.27
N HIS A 159 -11.60 3.18 1.17
CA HIS A 159 -10.26 3.43 0.64
C HIS A 159 -10.07 4.89 0.22
N ARG A 160 -11.08 5.48 -0.42
CA ARG A 160 -11.07 6.89 -0.83
C ARG A 160 -10.99 7.84 0.37
N THR A 161 -11.66 7.49 1.48
CA THR A 161 -11.66 8.29 2.72
C THR A 161 -10.33 8.18 3.45
N ILE A 162 -9.79 6.97 3.60
CA ILE A 162 -8.50 6.72 4.27
C ILE A 162 -7.33 7.21 3.43
N GLY A 163 -7.38 7.08 2.11
CA GLY A 163 -6.36 7.57 1.19
C GLY A 163 -6.14 9.08 1.28
N LYS A 164 -7.19 9.84 1.57
CA LYS A 164 -7.08 11.29 1.82
C LYS A 164 -6.33 11.64 3.10
N LEU A 165 -6.33 10.74 4.08
CA LEU A 165 -5.58 10.89 5.35
C LEU A 165 -4.12 10.46 5.21
N ARG A 166 -3.81 9.65 4.21
CA ARG A 166 -2.45 9.20 3.89
C ARG A 166 -1.82 10.20 2.91
N LYS A 167 -1.55 11.43 3.39
CA LYS A 167 -0.70 12.36 2.63
C LYS A 167 0.65 11.68 2.39
N PRO A 168 1.27 11.85 1.19
CA PRO A 168 2.58 11.29 0.92
C PRO A 168 3.56 11.84 1.95
N LEU A 169 4.08 10.95 2.78
CA LEU A 169 5.30 11.22 3.55
C LEU A 169 6.44 11.08 2.53
N LEU A 170 6.73 12.17 1.86
CA LEU A 170 7.98 12.41 1.14
C LEU A 170 9.00 12.93 2.12
#